data_65f00015bf3d28bdfcc622d8522db4c9
#
_entry.id   65f00015bf3d28bdfcc622d8522db4c9
#
_cell.length_a   1.000
_cell.length_b   1.000
_cell.length_c   1.000
_cell.angle_alpha   90.00
_cell.angle_beta   90.00
_cell.angle_gamma   90.00
#
_symmetry.space_group_name_H-M   'P 1'
#
loop_
_entity.id
_entity.type
_entity.pdbx_description
1 polymer ?
#
loop_
_entity_poly.entity_id
_entity_poly.type
_entity_poly.pdbx_seq_one_letter_code
_entity_poly.pdbx_strand_id
1 'polypeptide(L)'
;DRSPSRGLGDVYKRQFTKGIVLFGLGQLCNIAAQLQLAAFHWSAAAALAGLLTLAIALKGIGQWNTSANDPWLTIYTVLVATTAAKSLSTAIVLTGTTGGILLGVGGLLFFLSDMVLGIWNYQKPHILLADLNWLLYFAGQFMLCAGYIAAVR
;
A
#
# COMPACT_ATOMS: atom_id res chain seq x y z
N ASP A 1 -24.45 -13.77 29.07
CA ASP A 1 -24.93 -12.46 28.64
C ASP A 1 -23.98 -11.94 27.52
N ARG A 2 -24.28 -12.31 26.29
CA ARG A 2 -23.49 -11.85 25.12
C ARG A 2 -24.10 -10.53 24.64
N SER A 3 -23.49 -9.41 25.04
CA SER A 3 -23.98 -8.10 24.60
C SER A 3 -23.89 -8.02 23.05
N PRO A 4 -24.93 -7.49 22.36
CA PRO A 4 -24.96 -7.37 20.90
C PRO A 4 -23.77 -6.59 20.33
N SER A 5 -23.18 -5.67 21.10
CA SER A 5 -22.01 -4.89 20.73
C SER A 5 -20.72 -5.71 20.54
N ARG A 6 -20.56 -6.84 21.25
CA ARG A 6 -19.41 -7.74 21.04
C ARG A 6 -19.52 -8.51 19.73
N GLY A 7 -20.71 -8.94 19.33
CA GLY A 7 -20.92 -9.66 18.08
C GLY A 7 -20.63 -8.80 16.84
N LEU A 8 -21.03 -7.53 16.83
CA LEU A 8 -20.77 -6.57 15.77
C LEU A 8 -19.26 -6.28 15.62
N GLY A 9 -18.54 -6.13 16.74
CA GLY A 9 -17.09 -5.92 16.72
C GLY A 9 -16.33 -7.11 16.14
N ASP A 10 -16.75 -8.33 16.41
CA ASP A 10 -16.11 -9.54 15.88
C ASP A 10 -16.39 -9.74 14.38
N VAL A 11 -17.60 -9.40 13.92
CA VAL A 11 -17.93 -9.43 12.48
C VAL A 11 -17.10 -8.39 11.72
N TYR A 12 -16.98 -7.17 12.23
CA TYR A 12 -16.19 -6.12 11.61
C TYR A 12 -14.72 -6.49 11.51
N LYS A 13 -14.12 -7.04 12.59
CA LYS A 13 -12.74 -7.52 12.57
C LYS A 13 -12.51 -8.62 11.54
N ARG A 14 -13.42 -9.58 11.43
CA ARG A 14 -13.32 -10.66 10.43
C ARG A 14 -13.43 -10.14 8.99
N GLN A 15 -14.32 -9.18 8.74
CA GLN A 15 -14.45 -8.55 7.42
C GLN A 15 -13.21 -7.74 7.06
N PHE A 16 -12.66 -6.99 8.01
CA PHE A 16 -11.44 -6.22 7.84
C PHE A 16 -10.24 -7.14 7.52
N THR A 17 -10.06 -8.23 8.26
CA THR A 17 -8.99 -9.22 8.00
C THR A 17 -9.13 -9.85 6.62
N LYS A 18 -10.34 -10.21 6.19
CA LYS A 18 -10.58 -10.72 4.84
C LYS A 18 -10.19 -9.70 3.76
N GLY A 19 -10.52 -8.42 3.98
CA GLY A 19 -10.12 -7.33 3.12
C GLY A 19 -8.59 -7.25 2.99
N ILE A 20 -7.88 -7.22 4.11
CA ILE A 20 -6.41 -7.20 4.14
C ILE A 20 -5.81 -8.37 3.34
N VAL A 21 -6.32 -9.58 3.50
CA VAL A 21 -5.83 -10.77 2.76
C VAL A 21 -6.04 -10.61 1.26
N LEU A 22 -7.23 -10.20 0.83
CA LEU A 22 -7.53 -10.02 -0.60
C LEU A 22 -6.68 -8.91 -1.23
N PHE A 23 -6.54 -7.78 -0.54
CA PHE A 23 -5.66 -6.69 -1.00
C PHE A 23 -4.19 -7.12 -1.01
N GLY A 24 -3.75 -7.90 -0.01
CA GLY A 24 -2.41 -8.47 0.03
C GLY A 24 -2.12 -9.39 -1.15
N LEU A 25 -3.06 -10.23 -1.55
CA LEU A 25 -2.94 -11.05 -2.76
C LEU A 25 -2.81 -10.17 -4.02
N GLY A 26 -3.57 -9.08 -4.12
CA GLY A 26 -3.42 -8.09 -5.19
C GLY A 26 -2.02 -7.49 -5.25
N GLN A 27 -1.41 -7.19 -4.09
CA GLN A 27 -0.03 -6.69 -4.03
C GLN A 27 0.99 -7.74 -4.50
N LEU A 28 0.81 -9.00 -4.17
CA LEU A 28 1.66 -10.08 -4.69
C LEU A 28 1.57 -10.19 -6.21
N CYS A 29 0.38 -10.05 -6.79
CA CYS A 29 0.20 -10.00 -8.25
C CYS A 29 0.92 -8.79 -8.88
N ASN A 30 0.82 -7.61 -8.26
CA ASN A 30 1.54 -6.41 -8.71
C ASN A 30 3.06 -6.61 -8.70
N ILE A 31 3.61 -7.19 -7.62
CA ILE A 31 5.04 -7.50 -7.51
C ILE A 31 5.44 -8.50 -8.59
N ALA A 32 4.69 -9.58 -8.78
CA ALA A 32 4.97 -10.60 -9.79
C ALA A 32 4.96 -10.03 -11.21
N ALA A 33 3.99 -9.16 -11.53
CA ALA A 33 3.93 -8.48 -12.82
C ALA A 33 5.16 -7.59 -13.05
N GLN A 34 5.60 -6.84 -12.05
CA GLN A 34 6.76 -5.97 -12.17
C GLN A 34 8.08 -6.74 -12.20
N LEU A 35 8.15 -7.95 -11.64
CA LEU A 35 9.32 -8.82 -11.77
C LEU A 35 9.53 -9.32 -13.20
N GLN A 36 8.46 -9.39 -14.01
CA GLN A 36 8.57 -9.70 -15.43
C GLN A 36 9.17 -8.56 -16.26
N LEU A 37 9.01 -7.30 -15.81
CA LEU A 37 9.55 -6.12 -16.50
C LEU A 37 11.02 -5.87 -16.13
N ALA A 38 11.39 -6.09 -14.89
CA ALA A 38 12.74 -5.87 -14.40
C ALA A 38 13.06 -6.83 -13.26
N ALA A 39 14.26 -7.37 -13.22
CA ALA A 39 14.74 -8.17 -12.10
C ALA A 39 14.79 -7.35 -10.79
N PHE A 40 15.00 -8.02 -9.68
CA PHE A 40 15.17 -7.33 -8.39
C PHE A 40 16.52 -6.61 -8.38
N HIS A 41 16.51 -5.30 -8.15
CA HIS A 41 17.69 -4.44 -8.11
C HIS A 41 17.89 -3.89 -6.69
N TRP A 42 19.13 -3.58 -6.30
CA TRP A 42 19.44 -3.06 -4.96
C TRP A 42 18.65 -1.79 -4.60
N SER A 43 18.29 -0.97 -5.60
CA SER A 43 17.45 0.22 -5.40
C SER A 43 16.07 -0.11 -4.80
N ALA A 44 15.53 -1.32 -5.05
CA ALA A 44 14.29 -1.76 -4.42
C ALA A 44 14.48 -1.98 -2.92
N ALA A 45 15.61 -2.51 -2.49
CA ALA A 45 15.91 -2.69 -1.06
C ALA A 45 16.07 -1.34 -0.36
N ALA A 46 16.76 -0.38 -0.98
CA ALA A 46 16.92 0.97 -0.44
C ALA A 46 15.57 1.71 -0.35
N ALA A 47 14.76 1.65 -1.41
CA ALA A 47 13.42 2.24 -1.40
C ALA A 47 12.50 1.59 -0.36
N LEU A 48 12.55 0.26 -0.22
CA LEU A 48 11.79 -0.46 0.80
C LEU A 48 12.16 -0.01 2.21
N ALA A 49 13.45 0.08 2.51
CA ALA A 49 13.93 0.55 3.81
C ALA A 49 13.43 1.98 4.09
N GLY A 50 13.49 2.89 3.10
CA GLY A 50 12.99 4.25 3.24
C GLY A 50 11.47 4.31 3.48
N LEU A 51 10.69 3.57 2.72
CA LEU A 51 9.23 3.53 2.86
C LEU A 51 8.79 2.91 4.19
N LEU A 52 9.45 1.85 4.64
CA LEU A 52 9.15 1.25 5.95
C LEU A 52 9.53 2.21 7.09
N THR A 53 10.66 2.91 6.99
CA THR A 53 11.05 3.94 7.96
C THR A 53 10.00 5.05 8.01
N LEU A 54 9.52 5.52 6.85
CA LEU A 54 8.45 6.51 6.77
C LEU A 54 7.15 6.01 7.42
N ALA A 55 6.74 4.78 7.12
CA ALA A 55 5.53 4.19 7.71
C ALA A 55 5.63 4.09 9.24
N ILE A 56 6.78 3.67 9.76
CA ILE A 56 7.04 3.59 11.21
C ILE A 56 7.03 4.99 11.83
N ALA A 57 7.68 5.97 11.20
CA ALA A 57 7.69 7.35 11.67
C ALA A 57 6.29 7.97 11.72
N LEU A 58 5.48 7.79 10.67
CA LEU A 58 4.10 8.27 10.63
C LEU A 58 3.24 7.61 11.71
N LYS A 59 3.43 6.30 11.95
CA LYS A 59 2.76 5.58 13.04
C LYS A 59 3.15 6.15 14.41
N GLY A 60 4.42 6.46 14.62
CA GLY A 60 4.93 7.04 15.87
C GLY A 60 4.42 8.46 16.12
N ILE A 61 4.48 9.33 15.11
CA ILE A 61 4.00 10.72 15.18
C ILE A 61 2.49 10.76 15.40
N GLY A 62 1.74 9.91 14.70
CA GLY A 62 0.29 9.85 14.77
C GLY A 62 -0.26 9.22 16.05
N GLN A 63 0.58 8.69 16.93
CA GLN A 63 0.15 7.92 18.12
C GLN A 63 -0.98 6.94 17.78
N TRP A 64 -0.82 6.23 16.66
CA TRP A 64 -1.83 5.29 16.20
C TRP A 64 -2.03 4.24 17.30
N ASN A 65 -3.19 4.30 17.94
CA ASN A 65 -3.60 3.34 18.96
C ASN A 65 -3.96 2.01 18.29
N THR A 66 -3.01 1.46 17.57
CA THR A 66 -3.11 0.10 17.12
C THR A 66 -2.95 -0.75 18.36
N SER A 67 -3.86 -1.68 18.62
CA SER A 67 -3.50 -2.86 19.40
C SER A 67 -2.19 -3.35 18.76
N ALA A 68 -1.08 -3.08 19.43
CA ALA A 68 0.26 -2.90 18.87
C ALA A 68 0.84 -4.12 18.10
N ASN A 69 0.06 -5.19 17.94
CA ASN A 69 0.47 -6.48 17.47
C ASN A 69 -0.56 -7.15 16.55
N ASP A 70 -1.24 -6.41 15.65
CA ASP A 70 -1.97 -7.09 14.59
C ASP A 70 -0.98 -7.53 13.51
N PRO A 71 -0.62 -8.83 13.46
CA PRO A 71 0.37 -9.34 12.51
C PRO A 71 -0.10 -9.17 11.05
N TRP A 72 -1.41 -9.20 10.81
CA TRP A 72 -1.97 -9.03 9.47
C TRP A 72 -1.75 -7.63 8.92
N LEU A 73 -1.92 -6.62 9.76
CA LEU A 73 -1.65 -5.24 9.38
C LEU A 73 -0.16 -5.01 9.11
N THR A 74 0.71 -5.62 9.91
CA THR A 74 2.16 -5.53 9.70
C THR A 74 2.58 -6.19 8.39
N ILE A 75 2.11 -7.42 8.12
CA ILE A 75 2.38 -8.13 6.87
C ILE A 75 1.88 -7.31 5.67
N TYR A 76 0.67 -6.77 5.77
CA TYR A 76 0.09 -5.94 4.72
C TYR A 76 0.91 -4.68 4.45
N THR A 77 1.33 -3.96 5.49
CA THR A 77 2.18 -2.75 5.35
C THR A 77 3.50 -3.08 4.65
N VAL A 78 4.12 -4.21 4.98
CA VAL A 78 5.35 -4.67 4.30
C VAL A 78 5.08 -4.98 2.84
N LEU A 79 3.97 -5.64 2.50
CA LEU A 79 3.60 -5.94 1.12
C LEU A 79 3.39 -4.66 0.29
N VAL A 80 2.65 -3.70 0.82
CA VAL A 80 2.40 -2.41 0.15
C VAL A 80 3.70 -1.63 -0.05
N ALA A 81 4.53 -1.55 0.98
CA ALA A 81 5.85 -0.91 0.87
C ALA A 81 6.75 -1.62 -0.15
N THR A 82 6.68 -2.96 -0.22
CA THR A 82 7.43 -3.76 -1.21
C THR A 82 6.95 -3.47 -2.62
N THR A 83 5.63 -3.38 -2.84
CA THR A 83 5.07 -3.02 -4.16
C THR A 83 5.56 -1.64 -4.60
N ALA A 84 5.47 -0.64 -3.72
CA ALA A 84 5.93 0.72 -4.03
C ALA A 84 7.45 0.77 -4.28
N ALA A 85 8.24 0.08 -3.47
CA ALA A 85 9.68 -0.01 -3.62
C ALA A 85 10.07 -0.68 -4.95
N LYS A 86 9.36 -1.75 -5.33
CA LYS A 86 9.56 -2.41 -6.62
C LYS A 86 9.17 -1.51 -7.78
N SER A 87 8.06 -0.76 -7.65
CA SER A 87 7.62 0.22 -8.66
C SER A 87 8.67 1.30 -8.89
N LEU A 88 9.24 1.86 -7.82
CA LEU A 88 10.33 2.84 -7.89
C LEU A 88 11.58 2.26 -8.54
N SER A 89 11.96 1.05 -8.14
CA SER A 89 13.12 0.36 -8.74
C SER A 89 12.92 0.08 -10.23
N THR A 90 11.72 -0.36 -10.61
CA THR A 90 11.37 -0.60 -12.03
C THR A 90 11.38 0.72 -12.81
N ALA A 91 10.90 1.82 -12.22
CA ALA A 91 10.98 3.16 -12.82
C ALA A 91 12.44 3.61 -13.07
N ILE A 92 13.36 3.29 -12.16
CA ILE A 92 14.79 3.57 -12.34
C ILE A 92 15.36 2.75 -13.51
N VAL A 93 15.04 1.47 -13.59
CA VAL A 93 15.49 0.60 -14.69
C VAL A 93 14.92 1.05 -16.03
N LEU A 94 13.67 1.48 -16.06
CA LEU A 94 12.96 1.97 -17.24
C LEU A 94 13.03 3.51 -17.35
N THR A 95 14.14 4.12 -16.90
CA THR A 95 14.32 5.58 -16.92
C THR A 95 14.09 6.15 -18.33
N GLY A 96 13.33 7.25 -18.40
CA GLY A 96 13.01 7.93 -19.66
C GLY A 96 11.81 7.34 -20.41
N THR A 97 11.22 6.24 -19.93
CA THR A 97 10.02 5.67 -20.55
C THR A 97 8.74 6.12 -19.81
N THR A 98 7.64 6.26 -20.56
CA THR A 98 6.33 6.54 -19.98
C THR A 98 5.91 5.44 -18.99
N GLY A 99 6.19 4.18 -19.32
CA GLY A 99 5.90 3.03 -18.46
C GLY A 99 6.61 3.14 -17.11
N GLY A 100 7.90 3.48 -17.11
CA GLY A 100 8.67 3.68 -15.88
C GLY A 100 8.11 4.79 -15.00
N ILE A 101 7.80 5.96 -15.58
CA ILE A 101 7.23 7.10 -14.85
C ILE A 101 5.88 6.71 -14.21
N LEU A 102 4.99 6.10 -14.99
CA LEU A 102 3.67 5.69 -14.50
C LEU A 102 3.76 4.66 -13.38
N LEU A 103 4.66 3.67 -13.49
CA LEU A 103 4.88 2.68 -12.44
C LEU A 103 5.42 3.33 -11.17
N GLY A 104 6.42 4.19 -11.25
CA GLY A 104 7.02 4.85 -10.09
C GLY A 104 6.03 5.74 -9.35
N VAL A 105 5.35 6.63 -10.08
CA VAL A 105 4.33 7.53 -9.50
C VAL A 105 3.14 6.73 -8.97
N GLY A 106 2.64 5.75 -9.73
CA GLY A 106 1.52 4.91 -9.32
C GLY A 106 1.80 4.14 -8.02
N GLY A 107 2.99 3.56 -7.89
CA GLY A 107 3.41 2.86 -6.67
C GLY A 107 3.47 3.78 -5.45
N LEU A 108 4.00 5.01 -5.61
CA LEU A 108 4.02 6.00 -4.53
C LEU A 108 2.62 6.47 -4.13
N LEU A 109 1.75 6.79 -5.09
CA LEU A 109 0.38 7.19 -4.80
C LEU A 109 -0.38 6.11 -4.07
N PHE A 110 -0.19 4.86 -4.48
CA PHE A 110 -0.81 3.72 -3.81
C PHE A 110 -0.31 3.58 -2.37
N PHE A 111 1.00 3.65 -2.12
CA PHE A 111 1.57 3.63 -0.77
C PHE A 111 1.03 4.78 0.10
N LEU A 112 0.97 6.01 -0.46
CA LEU A 112 0.43 7.16 0.26
C LEU A 112 -1.06 7.00 0.59
N SER A 113 -1.85 6.38 -0.29
CA SER A 113 -3.26 6.11 -0.01
C SER A 113 -3.42 5.21 1.23
N ASP A 114 -2.57 4.19 1.37
CA ASP A 114 -2.60 3.30 2.52
C ASP A 114 -2.13 3.98 3.82
N MET A 115 -1.20 4.94 3.71
CA MET A 115 -0.83 5.75 4.86
C MET A 115 -2.00 6.65 5.31
N VAL A 116 -2.70 7.28 4.35
CA VAL A 116 -3.92 8.06 4.63
C VAL A 116 -5.02 7.19 5.22
N LEU A 117 -5.22 5.98 4.69
CA LEU A 117 -6.18 5.00 5.24
C LEU A 117 -5.83 4.63 6.68
N GLY A 118 -4.55 4.44 6.99
CA GLY A 118 -4.08 4.21 8.35
C GLY A 118 -4.42 5.38 9.28
N ILE A 119 -4.12 6.61 8.86
CA ILE A 119 -4.46 7.81 9.63
C ILE A 119 -5.97 7.90 9.88
N TRP A 120 -6.77 7.68 8.84
CA TRP A 120 -8.23 7.73 8.95
C TRP A 120 -8.80 6.67 9.90
N ASN A 121 -8.28 5.46 9.87
CA ASN A 121 -8.78 4.36 10.72
C ASN A 121 -8.35 4.47 12.19
N TYR A 122 -7.16 5.02 12.47
CA TYR A 122 -6.55 4.98 13.80
C TYR A 122 -6.49 6.33 14.51
N GLN A 123 -6.82 7.41 13.83
CA GLN A 123 -7.01 8.73 14.41
C GLN A 123 -8.50 9.12 14.36
N LYS A 124 -8.77 10.43 14.36
CA LYS A 124 -10.15 10.90 14.22
C LYS A 124 -10.60 10.82 12.76
N PRO A 125 -11.66 10.06 12.43
CA PRO A 125 -12.14 9.98 11.07
C PRO A 125 -12.59 11.37 10.60
N HIS A 126 -12.01 11.82 9.50
CA HIS A 126 -12.38 13.06 8.82
C HIS A 126 -12.73 12.74 7.37
N ILE A 127 -13.84 13.27 6.88
CA ILE A 127 -14.36 12.93 5.54
C ILE A 127 -13.36 13.23 4.43
N LEU A 128 -12.61 14.33 4.55
CA LEU A 128 -11.57 14.68 3.57
C LEU A 128 -10.44 13.63 3.46
N LEU A 129 -10.14 12.91 4.56
CA LEU A 129 -9.15 11.83 4.52
C LEU A 129 -9.67 10.63 3.75
N ALA A 130 -10.98 10.33 3.87
CA ALA A 130 -11.61 9.26 3.09
C ALA A 130 -11.58 9.59 1.59
N ASP A 131 -11.98 10.81 1.20
CA ASP A 131 -11.97 11.26 -0.19
C ASP A 131 -10.54 11.26 -0.77
N LEU A 132 -9.57 11.77 0.01
CA LEU A 132 -8.17 11.76 -0.38
C LEU A 132 -7.63 10.34 -0.56
N ASN A 133 -7.98 9.42 0.36
CA ASN A 133 -7.61 8.01 0.23
C ASN A 133 -8.14 7.41 -1.08
N TRP A 134 -9.43 7.60 -1.39
CA TRP A 134 -10.02 7.10 -2.63
C TRP A 134 -9.36 7.66 -3.87
N LEU A 135 -9.08 8.97 -3.89
CA LEU A 135 -8.42 9.63 -5.00
C LEU A 135 -7.02 9.06 -5.25
N LEU A 136 -6.20 8.96 -4.19
CA LEU A 136 -4.84 8.43 -4.27
C LEU A 136 -4.84 6.95 -4.67
N TYR A 137 -5.76 6.17 -4.13
CA TYR A 137 -5.91 4.75 -4.43
C TYR A 137 -6.22 4.52 -5.91
N PHE A 138 -7.28 5.14 -6.43
CA PHE A 138 -7.67 4.95 -7.82
C PHE A 138 -6.62 5.50 -8.80
N ALA A 139 -6.06 6.68 -8.52
CA ALA A 139 -4.98 7.23 -9.33
C ALA A 139 -3.76 6.29 -9.34
N GLY A 140 -3.36 5.79 -8.18
CA GLY A 140 -2.24 4.86 -8.04
C GLY A 140 -2.46 3.56 -8.81
N GLN A 141 -3.62 2.91 -8.65
CA GLN A 141 -3.97 1.67 -9.34
C GLN A 141 -4.05 1.86 -10.86
N PHE A 142 -4.69 2.95 -11.32
CA PHE A 142 -4.76 3.26 -12.75
C PHE A 142 -3.36 3.45 -13.35
N MET A 143 -2.49 4.20 -12.66
CA MET A 143 -1.13 4.44 -13.12
C MET A 143 -0.28 3.16 -13.12
N LEU A 144 -0.41 2.28 -12.14
CA LEU A 144 0.26 0.98 -12.11
C LEU A 144 -0.15 0.13 -13.31
N CYS A 145 -1.46 0.01 -13.59
CA CYS A 145 -1.97 -0.75 -14.73
C CYS A 145 -1.52 -0.15 -16.06
N ALA A 146 -1.67 1.16 -16.24
CA ALA A 146 -1.27 1.86 -17.47
C ALA A 146 0.24 1.79 -17.67
N GLY A 147 1.02 1.93 -16.59
CA GLY A 147 2.47 1.83 -16.61
C GLY A 147 2.96 0.45 -17.01
N TYR A 148 2.32 -0.62 -16.51
CA TYR A 148 2.64 -1.98 -16.93
C TYR A 148 2.36 -2.19 -18.41
N ILE A 149 1.17 -1.77 -18.90
CA ILE A 149 0.82 -1.88 -20.32
C ILE A 149 1.80 -1.10 -21.22
N ALA A 150 2.19 0.10 -20.79
CA ALA A 150 3.14 0.93 -21.54
C ALA A 150 4.57 0.38 -21.52
N ALA A 151 4.94 -0.38 -20.48
CA ALA A 151 6.27 -0.97 -20.36
C ALA A 151 6.44 -2.29 -21.14
N VAL A 152 5.34 -2.98 -21.44
CA VAL A 152 5.34 -4.25 -22.21
C VAL A 152 5.29 -4.00 -23.72
N ARG A 153 4.85 -2.83 -24.15
CA ARG A 153 4.81 -2.42 -25.58
C ARG A 153 6.15 -1.93 -26.08
#